data_b149dde25ec1beee5880b02f67893402
#
_entry.id   b149dde25ec1beee5880b02f67893402
#
_cell.length_a   1.000
_cell.length_b   1.000
_cell.length_c   1.000
_cell.angle_alpha   90.00
_cell.angle_beta   90.00
_cell.angle_gamma   90.00
#
_symmetry.space_group_name_H-M   'P 1'
#
loop_
_entity.id
_entity.type
_entity.pdbx_description
1 polymer ?
#
loop_
_entity_poly.entity_id
_entity_poly.type
_entity_poly.pdbx_seq_one_letter_code
_entity_poly.pdbx_strand_id
1 'polypeptide(L)'
;YLGWTDVRAAIMTSSNVVAVKTYNALGFKNVQSFANSVGINISDFDENATVALGNFSKNNMLSLVGAYATFANSGIYNKPSFINRIYDKPGKIVYEKSLEQNAVLSPADAYIMTDVLVDTAKYGTAKGLNNLDFQVAAKTGTVGGADGNSDAYNVAYTSSHTYLLWHGNASGAKNNDMSLDETGGSYVTRSMREVLKYVESGKSAAFTIPSDVYRVDIDAYAQKNKQKVLLATKNTPKTYLKSEVFKRDNLPENYSTCFDGFSVEEIECSVSDGIVNVKIAAEPYLYYDVFRFDGERETLVRQYENGNDKLSFYDVVYNKKLVKYYIKPYFYNQYGIKIVGNVHETDWFLLNNDINIDDFSNY
;
A
#
# COMPACT_ATOMS: atom_id res chain seq x y z
N TYR A 1 9.39 4.34 13.11
CA TYR A 1 9.39 4.81 11.72
C TYR A 1 9.28 3.60 10.80
N LEU A 2 8.32 3.64 9.85
CA LEU A 2 8.08 2.54 8.88
C LEU A 2 9.03 2.59 7.67
N GLY A 3 10.04 3.46 7.68
CA GLY A 3 10.93 3.66 6.55
C GLY A 3 10.26 4.38 5.37
N TRP A 4 10.72 4.09 4.16
CA TRP A 4 10.14 4.62 2.94
C TRP A 4 8.75 4.02 2.68
N THR A 5 7.79 4.86 2.28
CA THR A 5 6.43 4.44 1.91
C THR A 5 5.94 5.29 0.73
N ASP A 6 5.15 4.70 -0.14
CA ASP A 6 4.50 5.43 -1.22
C ASP A 6 3.20 6.11 -0.75
N VAL A 7 2.69 7.05 -1.56
CA VAL A 7 1.49 7.84 -1.22
C VAL A 7 0.25 6.95 -1.09
N ARG A 8 0.09 5.92 -1.93
CA ARG A 8 -1.02 4.97 -1.86
C ARG A 8 -1.03 4.25 -0.51
N ALA A 9 0.08 3.65 -0.13
CA ALA A 9 0.22 2.97 1.15
C ALA A 9 0.01 3.93 2.34
N ALA A 10 0.50 5.17 2.23
CA ALA A 10 0.31 6.18 3.27
C ALA A 10 -1.16 6.58 3.46
N ILE A 11 -1.93 6.73 2.38
CA ILE A 11 -3.37 7.02 2.45
C ILE A 11 -4.14 5.81 3.00
N MET A 12 -3.82 4.60 2.51
CA MET A 12 -4.44 3.34 2.98
C MET A 12 -4.26 3.12 4.48
N THR A 13 -3.08 3.42 5.01
CA THR A 13 -2.76 3.28 6.43
C THR A 13 -3.05 4.53 7.25
N SER A 14 -3.52 5.59 6.62
CA SER A 14 -3.81 6.89 7.25
C SER A 14 -2.59 7.47 7.99
N SER A 15 -1.43 7.49 7.32
CA SER A 15 -0.15 7.93 7.90
C SER A 15 -0.11 9.43 8.15
N ASN A 16 -0.16 9.85 9.41
CA ASN A 16 -0.06 11.24 9.81
C ASN A 16 1.27 11.87 9.39
N VAL A 17 2.37 11.12 9.47
CA VAL A 17 3.70 11.61 9.10
C VAL A 17 3.77 12.00 7.63
N VAL A 18 3.20 11.19 6.74
CA VAL A 18 3.19 11.48 5.29
C VAL A 18 2.24 12.64 5.01
N ALA A 19 1.07 12.69 5.65
CA ALA A 19 0.13 13.81 5.49
C ALA A 19 0.79 15.16 5.83
N VAL A 20 1.47 15.24 6.99
CA VAL A 20 2.18 16.46 7.41
C VAL A 20 3.35 16.78 6.48
N LYS A 21 4.12 15.79 6.02
CA LYS A 21 5.20 16.03 5.04
C LYS A 21 4.66 16.58 3.72
N THR A 22 3.55 16.04 3.24
CA THR A 22 2.89 16.51 2.01
C THR A 22 2.37 17.94 2.17
N TYR A 23 1.73 18.23 3.32
CA TYR A 23 1.30 19.58 3.65
C TYR A 23 2.45 20.59 3.64
N ASN A 24 3.57 20.24 4.28
CA ASN A 24 4.75 21.12 4.31
C ASN A 24 5.37 21.33 2.92
N ALA A 25 5.35 20.30 2.06
CA ALA A 25 5.84 20.41 0.69
C ALA A 25 4.94 21.27 -0.20
N LEU A 26 3.63 21.22 -0.02
CA LEU A 26 2.66 22.01 -0.78
C LEU A 26 2.55 23.45 -0.28
N GLY A 27 2.73 23.66 1.02
CA GLY A 27 2.53 24.94 1.70
C GLY A 27 1.06 25.25 1.98
N PHE A 28 0.83 25.98 3.08
CA PHE A 28 -0.51 26.26 3.59
C PHE A 28 -1.43 26.92 2.55
N LYS A 29 -0.98 27.92 1.82
CA LYS A 29 -1.83 28.66 0.86
C LYS A 29 -2.37 27.79 -0.27
N ASN A 30 -1.60 26.84 -0.76
CA ASN A 30 -2.06 25.90 -1.78
C ASN A 30 -3.10 24.93 -1.21
N VAL A 31 -2.87 24.41 -0.01
CA VAL A 31 -3.82 23.53 0.71
C VAL A 31 -5.11 24.27 1.01
N GLN A 32 -5.04 25.52 1.52
CA GLN A 32 -6.19 26.38 1.78
C GLN A 32 -7.00 26.66 0.51
N SER A 33 -6.32 27.02 -0.59
CA SER A 33 -6.98 27.31 -1.86
C SER A 33 -7.74 26.10 -2.39
N PHE A 34 -7.10 24.92 -2.40
CA PHE A 34 -7.74 23.69 -2.84
C PHE A 34 -8.92 23.31 -1.93
N ALA A 35 -8.75 23.32 -0.62
CA ALA A 35 -9.81 22.98 0.33
C ALA A 35 -11.03 23.89 0.16
N ASN A 36 -10.80 25.20 0.03
CA ASN A 36 -11.88 26.16 -0.18
C ASN A 36 -12.60 25.94 -1.52
N SER A 37 -11.90 25.50 -2.57
CA SER A 37 -12.50 25.21 -3.87
C SER A 37 -13.46 24.03 -3.86
N VAL A 38 -13.32 23.10 -2.91
CA VAL A 38 -14.21 21.94 -2.67
C VAL A 38 -15.16 22.16 -1.49
N GLY A 39 -15.32 23.40 -1.03
CA GLY A 39 -16.28 23.76 0.02
C GLY A 39 -15.84 23.47 1.45
N ILE A 40 -14.57 23.15 1.67
CA ILE A 40 -13.96 23.02 3.01
C ILE A 40 -13.36 24.37 3.37
N ASN A 41 -13.95 25.03 4.35
CA ASN A 41 -13.51 26.34 4.79
C ASN A 41 -12.26 26.23 5.68
N ILE A 42 -11.11 26.67 5.16
CA ILE A 42 -9.86 26.82 5.91
C ILE A 42 -9.52 28.31 5.94
N SER A 43 -9.45 28.88 7.13
CA SER A 43 -9.12 30.27 7.36
C SER A 43 -7.61 30.45 7.64
N ASP A 44 -7.10 31.68 7.59
CA ASP A 44 -5.71 31.97 7.94
C ASP A 44 -5.38 31.64 9.41
N PHE A 45 -6.37 31.60 10.28
CA PHE A 45 -6.21 31.17 11.69
C PHE A 45 -5.94 29.66 11.84
N ASP A 46 -6.22 28.86 10.79
CA ASP A 46 -5.97 27.42 10.78
C ASP A 46 -4.55 27.09 10.28
N GLU A 47 -3.66 28.08 10.06
CA GLU A 47 -2.30 27.86 9.53
C GLU A 47 -1.42 27.10 10.52
N ASN A 48 -1.57 25.78 10.51
CA ASN A 48 -0.72 24.86 11.26
C ASN A 48 -0.76 23.45 10.65
N ALA A 49 0.21 22.61 11.03
CA ALA A 49 0.35 21.27 10.46
C ALA A 49 -0.80 20.31 10.79
N THR A 50 -1.63 20.60 11.79
CA THR A 50 -2.77 19.75 12.16
C THR A 50 -3.90 19.82 11.14
N VAL A 51 -3.92 20.83 10.27
CA VAL A 51 -4.81 20.90 9.10
C VAL A 51 -4.65 19.67 8.22
N ALA A 52 -3.41 19.19 8.05
CA ALA A 52 -3.12 17.95 7.31
C ALA A 52 -3.76 16.70 7.93
N LEU A 53 -4.15 16.75 9.18
CA LEU A 53 -4.79 15.67 9.93
C LEU A 53 -6.32 15.85 10.03
N GLY A 54 -6.86 16.89 9.40
CA GLY A 54 -8.29 17.19 9.42
C GLY A 54 -8.75 18.13 10.55
N ASN A 55 -7.81 18.75 11.26
CA ASN A 55 -8.15 19.73 12.30
C ASN A 55 -8.26 21.13 11.69
N PHE A 56 -9.47 21.51 11.35
CA PHE A 56 -9.82 22.83 10.83
C PHE A 56 -11.20 23.27 11.36
N SER A 57 -11.34 24.56 11.58
CA SER A 57 -12.52 25.16 12.18
C SER A 57 -13.67 25.33 11.17
N LYS A 58 -14.90 25.47 11.69
CA LYS A 58 -16.09 25.93 10.93
C LYS A 58 -16.53 25.08 9.74
N ASN A 59 -16.29 23.77 9.78
CA ASN A 59 -16.81 22.83 8.79
C ASN A 59 -17.88 21.91 9.41
N ASN A 60 -18.68 21.29 8.58
CA ASN A 60 -19.70 20.34 8.98
C ASN A 60 -19.70 19.11 8.08
N MET A 61 -20.51 18.12 8.44
CA MET A 61 -20.59 16.86 7.69
C MET A 61 -21.01 17.06 6.23
N LEU A 62 -21.89 18.03 5.96
CA LEU A 62 -22.35 18.31 4.60
C LEU A 62 -21.22 18.85 3.71
N SER A 63 -20.36 19.72 4.26
CA SER A 63 -19.17 20.20 3.56
C SER A 63 -18.22 19.04 3.20
N LEU A 64 -17.99 18.12 4.14
CA LEU A 64 -17.15 16.93 3.88
C LEU A 64 -17.74 16.01 2.81
N VAL A 65 -19.04 15.73 2.85
CA VAL A 65 -19.73 14.96 1.81
C VAL A 65 -19.57 15.62 0.44
N GLY A 66 -19.76 16.94 0.36
CA GLY A 66 -19.59 17.72 -0.88
C GLY A 66 -18.16 17.65 -1.43
N ALA A 67 -17.16 17.76 -0.56
CA ALA A 67 -15.75 17.65 -0.94
C ALA A 67 -15.40 16.26 -1.49
N TYR A 68 -15.82 15.18 -0.82
CA TYR A 68 -15.58 13.83 -1.32
C TYR A 68 -16.41 13.49 -2.57
N ALA A 69 -17.62 14.05 -2.71
CA ALA A 69 -18.43 13.93 -3.91
C ALA A 69 -17.73 14.49 -5.16
N THR A 70 -16.78 15.43 -4.99
CA THR A 70 -15.97 15.95 -6.09
C THR A 70 -15.15 14.84 -6.77
N PHE A 71 -14.59 13.91 -6.01
CA PHE A 71 -13.86 12.76 -6.58
C PHE A 71 -14.82 11.82 -7.33
N ALA A 72 -15.97 11.48 -6.75
CA ALA A 72 -17.00 10.66 -7.39
C ALA A 72 -17.53 11.29 -8.68
N ASN A 73 -17.56 12.62 -8.75
CA ASN A 73 -18.09 13.42 -9.85
C ASN A 73 -16.99 13.93 -10.80
N SER A 74 -15.97 13.12 -11.06
CA SER A 74 -14.91 13.41 -12.04
C SER A 74 -14.22 14.76 -11.85
N GLY A 75 -14.06 15.21 -10.60
CA GLY A 75 -13.36 16.45 -10.25
C GLY A 75 -14.25 17.71 -10.26
N ILE A 76 -15.55 17.56 -10.44
CA ILE A 76 -16.50 18.66 -10.44
C ILE A 76 -17.13 18.78 -9.05
N TYR A 77 -16.88 19.91 -8.38
CA TYR A 77 -17.53 20.24 -7.12
C TYR A 77 -18.93 20.82 -7.36
N ASN A 78 -19.92 20.21 -6.73
CA ASN A 78 -21.29 20.72 -6.64
C ASN A 78 -21.59 21.14 -5.20
N LYS A 79 -21.92 22.39 -4.97
CA LYS A 79 -22.29 22.86 -3.64
C LYS A 79 -23.53 22.11 -3.13
N PRO A 80 -23.44 21.39 -2.01
CA PRO A 80 -24.58 20.64 -1.47
C PRO A 80 -25.77 21.54 -1.14
N SER A 81 -26.98 21.05 -1.35
CA SER A 81 -28.22 21.74 -1.04
C SER A 81 -29.33 20.74 -0.73
N PHE A 82 -30.21 21.09 0.18
CA PHE A 82 -31.41 20.31 0.51
C PHE A 82 -32.67 20.79 -0.24
N ILE A 83 -32.62 22.00 -0.82
CA ILE A 83 -33.78 22.60 -1.48
C ILE A 83 -33.45 22.75 -2.95
N ASN A 84 -34.18 22.08 -3.80
CA ASN A 84 -34.06 22.20 -5.26
C ASN A 84 -35.06 23.21 -5.82
N ARG A 85 -36.31 23.16 -5.35
CA ARG A 85 -37.40 24.04 -5.79
C ARG A 85 -38.34 24.39 -4.65
N ILE A 86 -38.89 25.59 -4.70
CA ILE A 86 -39.99 26.02 -3.86
C ILE A 86 -41.12 26.47 -4.78
N TYR A 87 -42.33 26.02 -4.47
CA TYR A 87 -43.55 26.39 -5.20
C TYR A 87 -44.47 27.21 -4.32
N ASP A 88 -45.18 28.17 -4.92
CA ASP A 88 -46.31 28.83 -4.27
C ASP A 88 -47.58 27.94 -4.26
N LYS A 89 -48.66 28.43 -3.60
CA LYS A 89 -49.92 27.65 -3.55
C LYS A 89 -50.52 27.32 -4.91
N PRO A 90 -50.47 28.19 -5.94
CA PRO A 90 -50.91 27.90 -7.30
C PRO A 90 -49.99 26.90 -8.04
N GLY A 91 -48.83 26.55 -7.49
CA GLY A 91 -47.88 25.63 -8.12
C GLY A 91 -46.82 26.28 -9.02
N LYS A 92 -46.69 27.60 -8.96
CA LYS A 92 -45.64 28.36 -9.66
C LYS A 92 -44.31 28.21 -8.91
N ILE A 93 -43.22 27.98 -9.64
CA ILE A 93 -41.86 27.97 -9.07
C ILE A 93 -41.49 29.38 -8.61
N VAL A 94 -41.25 29.58 -7.30
CA VAL A 94 -40.79 30.82 -6.71
C VAL A 94 -39.29 30.80 -6.38
N TYR A 95 -38.70 29.59 -6.34
CA TYR A 95 -37.26 29.38 -6.22
C TYR A 95 -36.88 28.12 -6.97
N GLU A 96 -35.79 28.17 -7.72
CA GLU A 96 -35.13 27.04 -8.30
C GLU A 96 -33.61 27.18 -8.08
N LYS A 97 -33.01 26.10 -7.56
CA LYS A 97 -31.57 26.10 -7.34
C LYS A 97 -30.83 26.19 -8.67
N SER A 98 -29.93 27.14 -8.80
CA SER A 98 -28.95 27.16 -9.89
C SER A 98 -27.87 26.10 -9.60
N LEU A 99 -27.49 25.34 -10.61
CA LEU A 99 -26.36 24.38 -10.51
C LEU A 99 -25.05 25.19 -10.61
N GLU A 100 -24.43 25.46 -9.46
CA GLU A 100 -23.08 25.99 -9.41
C GLU A 100 -22.11 24.82 -9.47
N GLN A 101 -21.51 24.63 -10.64
CA GLN A 101 -20.52 23.57 -10.89
C GLN A 101 -19.14 24.18 -11.06
N ASN A 102 -18.19 23.75 -10.25
CA ASN A 102 -16.81 24.16 -10.34
C ASN A 102 -15.93 22.94 -10.68
N ALA A 103 -15.26 22.96 -11.84
CA ALA A 103 -14.23 22.00 -12.17
C ALA A 103 -12.97 22.31 -11.33
N VAL A 104 -12.69 21.48 -10.35
CA VAL A 104 -11.61 21.69 -9.36
C VAL A 104 -10.41 20.80 -9.64
N LEU A 105 -10.68 19.58 -10.16
CA LEU A 105 -9.69 18.59 -10.55
C LEU A 105 -9.94 18.14 -11.97
N SER A 106 -8.91 17.66 -12.64
CA SER A 106 -9.13 16.91 -13.87
C SER A 106 -9.82 15.56 -13.57
N PRO A 107 -10.58 14.97 -14.50
CA PRO A 107 -11.14 13.65 -14.32
C PRO A 107 -10.09 12.59 -13.96
N ALA A 108 -8.88 12.69 -14.52
CA ALA A 108 -7.76 11.80 -14.23
C ALA A 108 -7.28 11.93 -12.77
N ASP A 109 -7.12 13.15 -12.25
CA ASP A 109 -6.69 13.35 -10.86
C ASP A 109 -7.75 12.84 -9.87
N ALA A 110 -9.03 13.09 -10.17
CA ALA A 110 -10.14 12.57 -9.37
C ALA A 110 -10.20 11.04 -9.38
N TYR A 111 -9.96 10.40 -10.54
CA TYR A 111 -9.95 8.96 -10.66
C TYR A 111 -8.74 8.32 -9.94
N ILE A 112 -7.54 8.89 -10.07
CA ILE A 112 -6.35 8.38 -9.36
C ILE A 112 -6.57 8.40 -7.85
N MET A 113 -7.13 9.48 -7.29
CA MET A 113 -7.50 9.52 -5.88
C MET A 113 -8.58 8.49 -5.54
N THR A 114 -9.57 8.32 -6.39
CA THR A 114 -10.62 7.30 -6.22
C THR A 114 -10.03 5.89 -6.19
N ASP A 115 -9.11 5.57 -7.09
CA ASP A 115 -8.42 4.27 -7.13
C ASP A 115 -7.63 3.99 -5.84
N VAL A 116 -6.94 4.98 -5.30
CA VAL A 116 -6.26 4.88 -3.99
C VAL A 116 -7.26 4.66 -2.84
N LEU A 117 -8.40 5.34 -2.88
CA LEU A 117 -9.43 5.21 -1.85
C LEU A 117 -10.23 3.90 -1.96
N VAL A 118 -10.31 3.31 -3.15
CA VAL A 118 -10.81 1.93 -3.35
C VAL A 118 -9.90 0.93 -2.64
N ASP A 119 -8.58 1.09 -2.75
CA ASP A 119 -7.64 0.24 -2.01
C ASP A 119 -7.73 0.45 -0.50
N THR A 120 -8.02 1.67 -0.04
CA THR A 120 -8.28 1.94 1.38
C THR A 120 -9.50 1.16 1.90
N ALA A 121 -10.55 1.04 1.07
CA ALA A 121 -11.73 0.23 1.39
C ALA A 121 -11.49 -1.28 1.33
N LYS A 122 -10.54 -1.73 0.50
CA LYS A 122 -10.21 -3.15 0.34
C LYS A 122 -9.17 -3.65 1.34
N TYR A 123 -8.11 -2.90 1.53
CA TYR A 123 -6.90 -3.35 2.22
C TYR A 123 -6.46 -2.43 3.37
N GLY A 124 -6.98 -1.20 3.41
CA GLY A 124 -6.58 -0.16 4.35
C GLY A 124 -7.43 -0.09 5.62
N THR A 125 -7.50 1.10 6.19
CA THR A 125 -8.23 1.36 7.45
C THR A 125 -9.74 1.15 7.33
N ALA A 126 -10.31 1.19 6.12
CA ALA A 126 -11.73 0.90 5.85
C ALA A 126 -11.97 -0.53 5.34
N LYS A 127 -11.07 -1.49 5.57
CA LYS A 127 -11.15 -2.87 5.06
C LYS A 127 -12.42 -3.66 5.45
N GLY A 128 -13.19 -3.16 6.41
CA GLY A 128 -14.52 -3.70 6.71
C GLY A 128 -15.52 -3.54 5.56
N LEU A 129 -15.22 -2.69 4.55
CA LEU A 129 -16.01 -2.55 3.32
C LEU A 129 -15.58 -3.53 2.21
N ASN A 130 -14.57 -4.35 2.44
CA ASN A 130 -14.13 -5.36 1.49
C ASN A 130 -15.26 -6.38 1.20
N ASN A 131 -15.20 -7.04 0.04
CA ASN A 131 -16.16 -8.05 -0.41
C ASN A 131 -17.62 -7.55 -0.54
N LEU A 132 -17.80 -6.28 -0.88
CA LEU A 132 -19.06 -5.80 -1.46
C LEU A 132 -19.07 -6.16 -2.96
N ASP A 133 -20.27 -6.38 -3.52
CA ASP A 133 -20.48 -6.72 -4.92
C ASP A 133 -20.37 -5.54 -5.90
N PHE A 134 -19.98 -4.38 -5.39
CA PHE A 134 -19.72 -3.15 -6.13
C PHE A 134 -18.46 -2.44 -5.63
N GLN A 135 -17.93 -1.53 -6.44
CA GLN A 135 -16.77 -0.74 -6.04
C GLN A 135 -17.16 0.37 -5.07
N VAL A 136 -16.37 0.51 -4.02
CA VAL A 136 -16.48 1.57 -3.03
C VAL A 136 -15.12 2.17 -2.73
N ALA A 137 -15.05 3.48 -2.72
CA ALA A 137 -13.89 4.25 -2.25
C ALA A 137 -14.20 4.78 -0.86
N ALA A 138 -13.24 4.75 0.08
CA ALA A 138 -13.50 5.18 1.45
C ALA A 138 -12.27 5.76 2.14
N LYS A 139 -12.54 6.61 3.15
CA LYS A 139 -11.53 7.09 4.08
C LYS A 139 -12.10 7.17 5.49
N THR A 140 -11.34 6.68 6.44
CA THR A 140 -11.68 6.75 7.86
C THR A 140 -11.02 7.96 8.52
N GLY A 141 -11.64 8.45 9.57
CA GLY A 141 -11.09 9.44 10.50
C GLY A 141 -11.35 9.01 11.92
N THR A 142 -10.42 9.31 12.83
CA THR A 142 -10.58 9.10 14.26
C THR A 142 -9.89 10.22 15.00
N VAL A 143 -10.58 10.84 15.92
CA VAL A 143 -10.02 11.79 16.87
C VAL A 143 -9.99 11.12 18.22
N GLY A 144 -8.83 11.07 18.86
CA GLY A 144 -8.68 10.40 20.14
C GLY A 144 -7.52 10.91 20.96
N GLY A 145 -7.48 10.49 22.20
CA GLY A 145 -6.45 10.75 23.19
C GLY A 145 -5.95 9.47 23.86
N ALA A 146 -5.22 9.61 24.96
CA ALA A 146 -4.68 8.48 25.70
C ALA A 146 -5.78 7.63 26.37
N ASP A 147 -6.90 8.24 26.72
CA ASP A 147 -7.95 7.61 27.54
C ASP A 147 -9.17 7.18 26.72
N GLY A 148 -9.24 7.52 25.43
CA GLY A 148 -10.35 7.18 24.56
C GLY A 148 -10.43 8.00 23.30
N ASN A 149 -11.41 7.71 22.45
CA ASN A 149 -11.71 8.46 21.23
C ASN A 149 -12.87 9.42 21.47
N SER A 150 -12.89 10.55 20.77
CA SER A 150 -14.00 11.51 20.81
C SER A 150 -14.86 11.45 19.56
N ASP A 151 -14.25 11.14 18.42
CA ASP A 151 -14.92 11.14 17.13
C ASP A 151 -14.41 10.01 16.23
N ALA A 152 -15.32 9.36 15.56
CA ALA A 152 -15.05 8.33 14.56
C ALA A 152 -15.84 8.62 13.28
N TYR A 153 -15.15 8.70 12.14
CA TYR A 153 -15.72 9.02 10.84
C TYR A 153 -15.45 7.91 9.83
N ASN A 154 -16.39 7.71 8.92
CA ASN A 154 -16.16 7.03 7.66
C ASN A 154 -16.87 7.80 6.56
N VAL A 155 -16.11 8.26 5.57
CA VAL A 155 -16.64 8.76 4.31
C VAL A 155 -16.45 7.65 3.28
N ALA A 156 -17.52 7.31 2.57
CA ALA A 156 -17.50 6.35 1.48
C ALA A 156 -18.27 6.89 0.28
N TYR A 157 -17.87 6.48 -0.91
CA TYR A 157 -18.63 6.79 -2.12
C TYR A 157 -18.55 5.67 -3.15
N THR A 158 -19.57 5.60 -3.97
CA THR A 158 -19.69 4.75 -5.15
C THR A 158 -19.76 5.63 -6.39
N SER A 159 -19.98 5.07 -7.56
CA SER A 159 -20.26 5.84 -8.77
C SER A 159 -21.60 6.59 -8.71
N SER A 160 -22.45 6.31 -7.74
CA SER A 160 -23.82 6.83 -7.62
C SER A 160 -24.01 7.81 -6.49
N HIS A 161 -23.44 7.54 -5.32
CA HIS A 161 -23.69 8.32 -4.10
C HIS A 161 -22.43 8.50 -3.25
N THR A 162 -22.46 9.53 -2.41
CA THR A 162 -21.45 9.79 -1.37
C THR A 162 -22.09 9.78 0.00
N TYR A 163 -21.45 9.10 0.94
CA TYR A 163 -21.92 8.85 2.30
C TYR A 163 -20.91 9.38 3.31
N LEU A 164 -21.41 9.82 4.45
CA LEU A 164 -20.61 10.09 5.62
C LEU A 164 -21.36 9.59 6.85
N LEU A 165 -20.71 8.78 7.64
CA LEU A 165 -21.17 8.40 8.97
C LEU A 165 -20.20 8.94 10.01
N TRP A 166 -20.77 9.47 11.07
CA TRP A 166 -20.09 9.93 12.27
C TRP A 166 -20.65 9.24 13.49
N HIS A 167 -19.77 8.82 14.35
CA HIS A 167 -20.08 8.36 15.70
C HIS A 167 -19.18 9.11 16.66
N GLY A 168 -19.74 9.72 17.68
CA GLY A 168 -18.96 10.53 18.58
C GLY A 168 -19.80 11.24 19.63
N ASN A 169 -19.12 11.98 20.48
CA ASN A 169 -19.70 12.75 21.55
C ASN A 169 -19.87 14.22 21.14
N ALA A 170 -21.11 14.64 20.90
CA ALA A 170 -21.43 15.99 20.43
C ALA A 170 -21.00 17.10 21.39
N SER A 171 -20.86 16.81 22.68
CA SER A 171 -20.49 17.82 23.69
C SER A 171 -18.99 17.90 23.96
N GLY A 172 -18.16 17.01 23.40
CA GLY A 172 -16.74 16.97 23.68
C GLY A 172 -16.36 16.75 25.15
N ALA A 173 -17.29 16.21 25.95
CA ALA A 173 -17.11 16.11 27.38
C ALA A 173 -16.14 14.99 27.75
N LYS A 174 -15.10 15.31 28.51
CA LYS A 174 -14.05 14.39 28.98
C LYS A 174 -14.56 13.09 29.64
N ASN A 175 -15.76 13.09 30.19
CA ASN A 175 -16.32 11.96 30.93
C ASN A 175 -17.16 11.01 30.07
N ASN A 176 -17.23 11.21 28.76
CA ASN A 176 -18.02 10.42 27.82
C ASN A 176 -17.22 10.07 26.56
N ASP A 177 -15.90 9.95 26.67
CA ASP A 177 -15.05 9.52 25.55
C ASP A 177 -15.41 8.09 25.16
N MET A 178 -15.36 7.83 23.86
CA MET A 178 -15.57 6.50 23.33
C MET A 178 -14.37 5.61 23.66
N SER A 179 -14.61 4.30 23.66
CA SER A 179 -13.55 3.31 23.79
C SER A 179 -12.46 3.50 22.69
N LEU A 180 -11.22 3.16 22.99
CA LEU A 180 -10.12 3.15 22.03
C LEU A 180 -10.39 2.25 20.81
N ASP A 181 -11.25 1.23 20.95
CA ASP A 181 -11.67 0.34 19.87
C ASP A 181 -12.75 0.94 18.96
N GLU A 182 -13.41 2.00 19.39
CA GLU A 182 -14.46 2.68 18.62
C GLU A 182 -13.83 3.70 17.66
N THR A 183 -13.30 3.19 16.56
CA THR A 183 -12.63 3.97 15.53
C THR A 183 -13.48 4.08 14.27
N GLY A 184 -13.09 4.98 13.37
CA GLY A 184 -13.68 5.06 12.04
C GLY A 184 -13.54 3.76 11.23
N GLY A 185 -12.47 3.00 11.48
CA GLY A 185 -12.21 1.70 10.83
C GLY A 185 -12.95 0.51 11.43
N SER A 186 -13.48 0.62 12.63
CA SER A 186 -14.20 -0.47 13.33
C SER A 186 -15.70 -0.28 13.29
N TYR A 187 -16.25 0.41 14.28
CA TYR A 187 -17.69 0.55 14.48
C TYR A 187 -18.38 1.27 13.32
N VAL A 188 -17.85 2.44 12.92
CA VAL A 188 -18.48 3.26 11.87
C VAL A 188 -18.41 2.57 10.52
N THR A 189 -17.30 1.88 10.22
CA THR A 189 -17.15 1.11 8.98
C THR A 189 -18.15 -0.04 8.88
N ARG A 190 -18.46 -0.73 10.00
CA ARG A 190 -19.50 -1.77 10.02
C ARG A 190 -20.87 -1.19 9.71
N SER A 191 -21.23 -0.08 10.33
CA SER A 191 -22.49 0.63 10.06
C SER A 191 -22.56 1.13 8.61
N MET A 192 -21.48 1.70 8.10
CA MET A 192 -21.37 2.13 6.69
C MET A 192 -21.62 0.96 5.74
N ARG A 193 -21.06 -0.22 6.04
CA ARG A 193 -21.26 -1.42 5.22
C ARG A 193 -22.75 -1.80 5.07
N GLU A 194 -23.50 -1.75 6.15
CA GLU A 194 -24.93 -2.08 6.10
C GLU A 194 -25.74 -1.03 5.33
N VAL A 195 -25.42 0.25 5.49
CA VAL A 195 -26.02 1.33 4.68
C VAL A 195 -25.74 1.12 3.19
N LEU A 196 -24.49 0.87 2.84
CA LEU A 196 -24.07 0.64 1.45
C LEU A 196 -24.80 -0.56 0.83
N LYS A 197 -24.87 -1.70 1.52
CA LYS A 197 -25.61 -2.88 1.07
C LYS A 197 -27.07 -2.57 0.81
N TYR A 198 -27.71 -1.81 1.66
CA TYR A 198 -29.12 -1.47 1.51
C TYR A 198 -29.37 -0.52 0.34
N VAL A 199 -28.53 0.48 0.16
CA VAL A 199 -28.74 1.54 -0.85
C VAL A 199 -28.23 1.14 -2.23
N GLU A 200 -27.06 0.48 -2.32
CA GLU A 200 -26.30 0.28 -3.56
C GLU A 200 -26.49 -1.10 -4.20
N SER A 201 -27.02 -2.07 -3.47
CA SER A 201 -27.18 -3.44 -4.00
C SER A 201 -27.92 -3.44 -5.33
N GLY A 202 -27.28 -4.00 -6.36
CA GLY A 202 -27.81 -4.10 -7.73
C GLY A 202 -27.92 -2.77 -8.48
N LYS A 203 -27.37 -1.67 -7.95
CA LYS A 203 -27.51 -0.33 -8.55
C LYS A 203 -26.19 0.32 -8.92
N SER A 204 -25.10 -0.03 -8.23
CA SER A 204 -23.83 0.67 -8.40
C SER A 204 -22.98 0.04 -9.51
N ALA A 205 -22.48 0.88 -10.41
CA ALA A 205 -21.51 0.50 -11.43
C ALA A 205 -20.06 0.71 -10.91
N ALA A 206 -19.10 0.16 -11.65
CA ALA A 206 -17.70 0.51 -11.42
C ALA A 206 -17.42 1.98 -11.72
N PHE A 207 -16.37 2.55 -11.12
CA PHE A 207 -15.92 3.88 -11.46
C PHE A 207 -15.40 3.92 -12.90
N THR A 208 -15.79 4.95 -13.65
CA THR A 208 -15.36 5.13 -15.04
C THR A 208 -13.90 5.58 -15.08
N ILE A 209 -13.09 4.84 -15.83
CA ILE A 209 -11.67 5.18 -16.05
C ILE A 209 -11.58 6.26 -17.14
N PRO A 210 -11.00 7.44 -16.86
CA PRO A 210 -10.77 8.44 -17.88
C PRO A 210 -9.81 7.95 -18.97
N SER A 211 -9.97 8.44 -20.20
CA SER A 211 -9.18 7.98 -21.36
C SER A 211 -7.70 8.36 -21.31
N ASP A 212 -7.32 9.28 -20.44
CA ASP A 212 -5.96 9.72 -20.20
C ASP A 212 -5.31 9.10 -18.95
N VAL A 213 -5.98 8.09 -18.33
CA VAL A 213 -5.46 7.29 -17.23
C VAL A 213 -5.10 5.89 -17.72
N TYR A 214 -3.91 5.47 -17.39
CA TYR A 214 -3.35 4.17 -17.74
C TYR A 214 -2.99 3.38 -16.50
N ARG A 215 -3.30 2.09 -16.53
CA ARG A 215 -2.87 1.14 -15.50
C ARG A 215 -1.71 0.34 -16.06
N VAL A 216 -0.57 0.37 -15.37
CA VAL A 216 0.65 -0.33 -15.78
C VAL A 216 1.25 -1.07 -14.59
N ASP A 217 1.98 -2.13 -14.87
CA ASP A 217 2.71 -2.87 -13.86
C ASP A 217 4.08 -2.24 -13.64
N ILE A 218 4.38 -1.89 -12.41
CA ILE A 218 5.65 -1.34 -11.97
C ILE A 218 6.40 -2.33 -11.08
N ASP A 219 7.70 -2.14 -11.00
CA ASP A 219 8.58 -2.90 -10.12
C ASP A 219 8.55 -2.31 -8.69
N ALA A 220 7.85 -2.99 -7.78
CA ALA A 220 7.75 -2.59 -6.39
C ALA A 220 9.07 -2.68 -5.63
N TYR A 221 10.00 -3.56 -6.04
CA TYR A 221 11.34 -3.64 -5.47
C TYR A 221 12.14 -2.38 -5.81
N ALA A 222 12.16 -1.96 -7.06
CA ALA A 222 12.80 -0.72 -7.49
C ALA A 222 12.18 0.51 -6.80
N GLN A 223 10.86 0.54 -6.69
CA GLN A 223 10.15 1.62 -6.01
C GLN A 223 10.57 1.74 -4.54
N LYS A 224 10.62 0.63 -3.81
CA LYS A 224 10.94 0.61 -2.37
C LYS A 224 12.43 0.84 -2.11
N ASN A 225 13.31 0.14 -2.82
CA ASN A 225 14.73 0.06 -2.48
C ASN A 225 15.58 1.09 -3.22
N LYS A 226 15.16 1.50 -4.43
CA LYS A 226 15.88 2.50 -5.25
C LYS A 226 15.14 3.83 -5.34
N GLN A 227 13.96 3.95 -4.74
CA GLN A 227 13.10 5.13 -4.77
C GLN A 227 12.81 5.62 -6.20
N LYS A 228 12.69 4.67 -7.14
CA LYS A 228 12.41 4.93 -8.55
C LYS A 228 11.15 4.17 -8.98
N VAL A 229 10.28 4.87 -9.69
CA VAL A 229 9.12 4.24 -10.34
C VAL A 229 9.57 3.77 -11.73
N LEU A 230 9.68 2.45 -11.89
CA LEU A 230 10.12 1.81 -13.13
C LEU A 230 9.06 0.78 -13.56
N LEU A 231 8.87 0.64 -14.87
CA LEU A 231 8.00 -0.40 -15.42
C LEU A 231 8.57 -1.79 -15.11
N ALA A 232 7.70 -2.71 -14.74
CA ALA A 232 8.07 -4.10 -14.55
C ALA A 232 8.45 -4.75 -15.90
N THR A 233 9.34 -5.74 -15.84
CA THR A 233 9.74 -6.54 -16.99
C THR A 233 9.24 -7.98 -16.84
N LYS A 234 9.42 -8.80 -17.89
CA LYS A 234 9.14 -10.23 -17.84
C LYS A 234 9.93 -10.94 -16.72
N ASN A 235 11.07 -10.38 -16.30
CA ASN A 235 11.93 -10.95 -15.27
C ASN A 235 11.50 -10.55 -13.85
N THR A 236 10.68 -9.51 -13.69
CA THR A 236 10.21 -9.07 -12.37
C THR A 236 9.45 -10.21 -11.67
N PRO A 237 9.83 -10.60 -10.44
CA PRO A 237 9.11 -11.62 -9.67
C PRO A 237 7.66 -11.19 -9.39
N LYS A 238 6.73 -12.14 -9.38
CA LYS A 238 5.30 -11.87 -9.15
C LYS A 238 5.04 -11.12 -7.84
N THR A 239 5.83 -11.36 -6.81
CA THR A 239 5.74 -10.70 -5.50
C THR A 239 6.11 -9.22 -5.55
N TYR A 240 6.80 -8.77 -6.59
CA TYR A 240 7.20 -7.38 -6.81
C TYR A 240 6.45 -6.71 -7.97
N LEU A 241 5.50 -7.39 -8.60
CA LEU A 241 4.57 -6.75 -9.52
C LEU A 241 3.56 -5.91 -8.73
N LYS A 242 3.51 -4.63 -9.01
CA LYS A 242 2.52 -3.72 -8.47
C LYS A 242 1.79 -3.03 -9.61
N SER A 243 0.49 -3.25 -9.70
CA SER A 243 -0.34 -2.55 -10.68
C SER A 243 -0.67 -1.15 -10.15
N GLU A 244 -0.31 -0.12 -10.91
CA GLU A 244 -0.46 1.27 -10.50
C GLU A 244 -1.07 2.12 -11.62
N VAL A 245 -1.74 3.22 -11.28
CA VAL A 245 -2.41 4.12 -12.21
C VAL A 245 -1.64 5.42 -12.37
N PHE A 246 -1.54 5.89 -13.61
CA PHE A 246 -0.84 7.11 -13.99
C PHE A 246 -1.64 7.91 -15.01
N LYS A 247 -1.48 9.24 -15.00
CA LYS A 247 -1.87 10.06 -16.14
C LYS A 247 -0.93 9.81 -17.31
N ARG A 248 -1.41 9.99 -18.53
CA ARG A 248 -0.60 9.83 -19.75
C ARG A 248 0.74 10.56 -19.66
N ASP A 249 0.71 11.80 -19.22
CA ASP A 249 1.91 12.66 -19.19
C ASP A 249 2.89 12.32 -18.06
N ASN A 250 2.49 11.41 -17.15
CA ASN A 250 3.29 10.98 -15.99
C ASN A 250 3.57 9.47 -16.02
N LEU A 251 3.38 8.81 -17.16
CA LEU A 251 3.72 7.39 -17.30
C LEU A 251 5.23 7.20 -17.11
N PRO A 252 5.65 6.17 -16.35
CA PRO A 252 7.05 5.78 -16.33
C PRO A 252 7.52 5.36 -17.71
N GLU A 253 8.66 5.88 -18.15
CA GLU A 253 9.23 5.58 -19.47
C GLU A 253 10.27 4.46 -19.42
N ASN A 254 10.92 4.28 -18.26
CA ASN A 254 12.02 3.35 -18.10
C ASN A 254 11.56 2.02 -17.47
N TYR A 255 12.10 0.93 -18.00
CA TYR A 255 11.92 -0.40 -17.47
C TYR A 255 12.92 -0.69 -16.34
N SER A 256 12.52 -1.55 -15.41
CA SER A 256 13.39 -2.01 -14.35
C SER A 256 14.46 -2.95 -14.90
N THR A 257 15.69 -2.76 -14.44
CA THR A 257 16.80 -3.68 -14.67
C THR A 257 17.19 -4.45 -13.40
N CYS A 258 16.38 -4.35 -12.34
CA CYS A 258 16.71 -4.97 -11.05
C CYS A 258 16.82 -6.49 -11.14
N PHE A 259 16.15 -7.09 -12.12
CA PHE A 259 16.07 -8.53 -12.29
C PHE A 259 16.65 -8.99 -13.65
N ASP A 260 17.39 -8.14 -14.32
CA ASP A 260 18.04 -8.43 -15.61
C ASP A 260 19.53 -8.80 -15.39
N GLY A 261 19.75 -10.01 -14.92
CA GLY A 261 21.09 -10.48 -14.56
C GLY A 261 21.52 -9.93 -13.19
N PHE A 262 21.56 -10.80 -12.21
CA PHE A 262 22.00 -10.46 -10.86
C PHE A 262 23.25 -11.28 -10.51
N SER A 263 24.18 -10.61 -9.83
CA SER A 263 25.33 -11.24 -9.17
C SER A 263 25.14 -11.09 -7.66
N VAL A 264 25.46 -12.12 -6.93
CA VAL A 264 25.58 -12.01 -5.47
C VAL A 264 27.05 -11.66 -5.21
N GLU A 265 27.31 -10.42 -4.80
CA GLU A 265 28.66 -9.87 -4.74
C GLU A 265 29.44 -10.32 -3.47
N GLU A 266 28.74 -10.67 -2.40
CA GLU A 266 29.37 -11.04 -1.13
C GLU A 266 28.92 -12.43 -0.68
N ILE A 267 29.69 -13.45 -1.03
CA ILE A 267 29.53 -14.80 -0.50
C ILE A 267 30.81 -15.19 0.23
N GLU A 268 30.70 -15.38 1.53
CA GLU A 268 31.76 -15.95 2.37
C GLU A 268 31.40 -17.41 2.68
N CYS A 269 32.32 -18.33 2.46
CA CYS A 269 32.15 -19.73 2.83
C CYS A 269 33.30 -20.17 3.70
N SER A 270 32.99 -20.82 4.81
CA SER A 270 33.98 -21.48 5.69
C SER A 270 33.51 -22.85 6.06
N VAL A 271 34.48 -23.74 6.26
CA VAL A 271 34.23 -25.13 6.69
C VAL A 271 35.04 -25.42 7.94
N SER A 272 34.40 -25.89 9.00
CA SER A 272 35.01 -26.31 10.24
C SER A 272 34.27 -27.50 10.82
N ASP A 273 34.99 -28.55 11.17
CA ASP A 273 34.44 -29.76 11.79
C ASP A 273 33.25 -30.39 11.03
N GLY A 274 33.31 -30.36 9.69
CA GLY A 274 32.23 -30.83 8.81
C GLY A 274 31.03 -29.91 8.68
N ILE A 275 31.06 -28.76 9.38
CA ILE A 275 30.02 -27.74 9.26
C ILE A 275 30.42 -26.73 8.19
N VAL A 276 29.57 -26.59 7.20
CA VAL A 276 29.69 -25.59 6.15
C VAL A 276 28.86 -24.36 6.52
N ASN A 277 29.54 -23.24 6.67
CA ASN A 277 28.90 -21.95 6.93
C ASN A 277 29.02 -21.08 5.70
N VAL A 278 27.87 -20.63 5.18
CA VAL A 278 27.80 -19.72 4.04
C VAL A 278 27.11 -18.44 4.50
N LYS A 279 27.78 -17.32 4.34
CA LYS A 279 27.20 -16.00 4.55
C LYS A 279 26.95 -15.37 3.20
N ILE A 280 25.74 -14.92 2.97
CA ILE A 280 25.26 -14.42 1.69
C ILE A 280 24.60 -13.07 1.93
N ALA A 281 24.78 -12.10 1.03
CA ALA A 281 23.96 -10.90 1.04
C ALA A 281 22.49 -11.28 0.82
N ALA A 282 21.66 -11.09 1.84
CA ALA A 282 20.26 -11.52 1.80
C ALA A 282 19.41 -10.58 0.98
N GLU A 283 19.09 -10.95 -0.22
CA GLU A 283 18.02 -10.32 -0.98
C GLU A 283 16.72 -11.12 -0.78
N PRO A 284 15.62 -10.49 -0.36
CA PRO A 284 14.41 -11.20 0.07
C PRO A 284 13.69 -11.97 -1.04
N TYR A 285 14.13 -11.87 -2.28
CA TYR A 285 13.59 -12.62 -3.42
C TYR A 285 14.47 -13.76 -3.90
N LEU A 286 15.70 -13.92 -3.36
CA LEU A 286 16.65 -14.94 -3.81
C LEU A 286 16.49 -16.24 -3.04
N TYR A 287 16.58 -17.31 -3.80
CA TYR A 287 16.75 -18.68 -3.35
C TYR A 287 18.16 -19.12 -3.69
N TYR A 288 18.68 -20.11 -3.00
CA TYR A 288 20.03 -20.61 -3.21
C TYR A 288 20.05 -22.13 -3.28
N ASP A 289 20.67 -22.67 -4.33
CA ASP A 289 21.07 -24.06 -4.40
C ASP A 289 22.57 -24.18 -4.10
N VAL A 290 22.95 -24.98 -3.11
CA VAL A 290 24.33 -25.23 -2.76
C VAL A 290 24.69 -26.65 -3.24
N PHE A 291 25.66 -26.72 -4.15
CA PHE A 291 26.21 -27.97 -4.67
C PHE A 291 27.60 -28.18 -4.12
N ARG A 292 27.90 -29.39 -3.74
CA ARG A 292 29.26 -29.86 -3.48
C ARG A 292 29.84 -30.46 -4.74
N PHE A 293 31.09 -30.13 -5.05
CA PHE A 293 31.89 -30.77 -6.09
C PHE A 293 33.08 -31.47 -5.46
N ASP A 294 33.29 -32.78 -5.75
CA ASP A 294 34.30 -33.61 -5.15
C ASP A 294 35.44 -33.99 -6.14
N GLY A 295 35.56 -33.25 -7.23
CA GLY A 295 36.50 -33.48 -8.31
C GLY A 295 35.93 -34.31 -9.46
N GLU A 296 34.82 -35.02 -9.24
CA GLU A 296 34.19 -35.89 -10.24
C GLU A 296 32.76 -35.43 -10.56
N ARG A 297 31.96 -35.07 -9.54
CA ARG A 297 30.54 -34.73 -9.72
C ARG A 297 30.09 -33.61 -8.83
N GLU A 298 29.06 -32.89 -9.29
CA GLU A 298 28.27 -32.00 -8.48
C GLU A 298 27.15 -32.76 -7.78
N THR A 299 26.97 -32.52 -6.48
CA THR A 299 25.87 -33.07 -5.68
C THR A 299 25.16 -31.93 -4.99
N LEU A 300 23.84 -31.79 -5.17
CA LEU A 300 23.03 -30.84 -4.42
C LEU A 300 23.04 -31.24 -2.94
N VAL A 301 23.58 -30.38 -2.08
CA VAL A 301 23.71 -30.66 -0.64
C VAL A 301 22.73 -29.87 0.19
N ARG A 302 22.31 -28.66 -0.30
CA ARG A 302 21.31 -27.84 0.38
C ARG A 302 20.57 -26.93 -0.58
N GLN A 303 19.30 -26.68 -0.23
CA GLN A 303 18.47 -25.64 -0.85
C GLN A 303 17.97 -24.70 0.25
N TYR A 304 17.96 -23.43 -0.04
CA TYR A 304 17.49 -22.41 0.89
C TYR A 304 16.42 -21.54 0.25
N GLU A 305 15.37 -21.28 1.03
CA GLU A 305 14.34 -20.32 0.70
C GLU A 305 14.80 -18.90 1.06
N ASN A 306 14.16 -17.91 0.45
CA ASN A 306 14.49 -16.49 0.54
C ASN A 306 14.62 -15.95 1.98
N GLY A 307 15.46 -14.93 2.15
CA GLY A 307 15.50 -14.10 3.35
C GLY A 307 16.52 -14.46 4.42
N ASN A 308 17.30 -15.55 4.24
CA ASN A 308 18.37 -15.90 5.18
C ASN A 308 19.73 -15.38 4.71
N ASP A 309 20.37 -14.55 5.53
CA ASP A 309 21.70 -14.00 5.30
C ASP A 309 22.85 -14.96 5.74
N LYS A 310 22.51 -16.01 6.48
CA LYS A 310 23.45 -17.01 6.99
C LYS A 310 22.89 -18.40 6.85
N LEU A 311 23.68 -19.26 6.23
CA LEU A 311 23.37 -20.65 6.05
C LEU A 311 24.42 -21.47 6.78
N SER A 312 23.99 -22.40 7.64
CA SER A 312 24.87 -23.35 8.29
C SER A 312 24.29 -24.73 8.13
N PHE A 313 25.08 -25.67 7.65
CA PHE A 313 24.65 -27.04 7.48
C PHE A 313 25.79 -28.03 7.65
N TYR A 314 25.46 -29.23 8.04
CA TYR A 314 26.40 -30.35 8.13
C TYR A 314 26.49 -31.01 6.75
N ASP A 315 27.71 -31.07 6.19
CA ASP A 315 27.96 -31.82 4.98
C ASP A 315 28.86 -33.03 5.29
N VAL A 316 28.34 -34.20 5.04
CA VAL A 316 28.99 -35.46 5.34
C VAL A 316 29.59 -36.05 4.07
N VAL A 317 30.90 -36.29 4.09
CA VAL A 317 31.60 -37.08 3.05
C VAL A 317 32.24 -38.31 3.69
N TYR A 318 32.07 -39.45 3.04
CA TYR A 318 32.75 -40.67 3.44
C TYR A 318 34.20 -40.61 2.93
N ASN A 319 35.13 -40.81 3.84
CA ASN A 319 36.55 -40.65 3.64
C ASN A 319 37.00 -39.19 3.47
N LYS A 320 38.26 -38.97 3.75
CA LYS A 320 38.92 -37.68 3.61
C LYS A 320 38.87 -37.23 2.14
N LYS A 321 38.11 -36.17 1.82
CA LYS A 321 37.96 -35.66 0.45
C LYS A 321 38.19 -34.16 0.37
N LEU A 322 38.85 -33.75 -0.71
CA LEU A 322 38.87 -32.34 -1.15
C LEU A 322 37.54 -32.03 -1.85
N VAL A 323 36.87 -31.01 -1.39
CA VAL A 323 35.60 -30.56 -1.95
C VAL A 323 35.59 -29.04 -2.13
N LYS A 324 34.81 -28.57 -3.05
CA LYS A 324 34.46 -27.17 -3.15
C LYS A 324 32.94 -27.03 -3.31
N TYR A 325 32.42 -25.83 -3.06
CA TYR A 325 31.00 -25.57 -3.16
C TYR A 325 30.70 -24.58 -4.27
N TYR A 326 29.62 -24.88 -5.00
CA TYR A 326 29.00 -23.94 -5.93
C TYR A 326 27.72 -23.45 -5.32
N ILE A 327 27.60 -22.13 -5.12
CA ILE A 327 26.41 -21.48 -4.61
C ILE A 327 25.73 -20.82 -5.80
N LYS A 328 24.54 -21.31 -6.14
CA LYS A 328 23.77 -20.91 -7.33
C LYS A 328 22.54 -20.13 -6.88
N PRO A 329 22.59 -18.78 -6.88
CA PRO A 329 21.44 -17.95 -6.57
C PRO A 329 20.42 -18.02 -7.70
N TYR A 330 19.13 -17.96 -7.36
CA TYR A 330 18.05 -17.90 -8.34
C TYR A 330 16.80 -17.26 -7.76
N PHE A 331 15.89 -16.87 -8.65
CA PHE A 331 14.54 -16.47 -8.29
C PHE A 331 13.54 -16.97 -9.34
N TYR A 332 12.24 -16.85 -9.03
CA TYR A 332 11.18 -17.13 -10.00
C TYR A 332 10.58 -15.82 -10.51
N ASN A 333 10.52 -15.64 -11.83
CA ASN A 333 9.89 -14.49 -12.45
C ASN A 333 8.35 -14.54 -12.33
N GLN A 334 7.66 -13.55 -12.88
CA GLN A 334 6.20 -13.48 -12.84
C GLN A 334 5.49 -14.69 -13.46
N TYR A 335 6.14 -15.42 -14.36
CA TYR A 335 5.61 -16.61 -15.03
C TYR A 335 6.01 -17.93 -14.33
N GLY A 336 6.70 -17.84 -13.19
CA GLY A 336 7.21 -19.01 -12.48
C GLY A 336 8.44 -19.64 -13.12
N ILE A 337 9.10 -18.95 -14.05
CA ILE A 337 10.35 -19.43 -14.69
C ILE A 337 11.51 -19.14 -13.75
N LYS A 338 12.33 -20.16 -13.48
CA LYS A 338 13.55 -20.06 -12.66
C LYS A 338 14.62 -19.26 -13.44
N ILE A 339 15.02 -18.12 -12.90
CA ILE A 339 16.10 -17.26 -13.41
C ILE A 339 17.30 -17.48 -12.51
N VAL A 340 18.40 -18.01 -13.06
CA VAL A 340 19.62 -18.34 -12.32
C VAL A 340 20.61 -17.19 -12.50
N GLY A 341 21.21 -16.73 -11.39
CA GLY A 341 22.26 -15.72 -11.39
C GLY A 341 23.66 -16.34 -11.55
N ASN A 342 24.68 -15.49 -11.38
CA ASN A 342 26.06 -15.94 -11.43
C ASN A 342 26.35 -16.96 -10.32
N VAL A 343 27.07 -18.04 -10.70
CA VAL A 343 27.48 -19.07 -9.76
C VAL A 343 28.70 -18.57 -9.00
N HIS A 344 28.66 -18.65 -7.67
CA HIS A 344 29.84 -18.43 -6.84
C HIS A 344 30.53 -19.77 -6.56
N GLU A 345 31.82 -19.80 -6.82
CA GLU A 345 32.69 -20.96 -6.56
C GLU A 345 33.57 -20.66 -5.37
N THR A 346 33.63 -21.59 -4.40
CA THR A 346 34.51 -21.47 -3.24
C THR A 346 35.89 -22.01 -3.51
N ASP A 347 36.83 -21.73 -2.61
CA ASP A 347 38.10 -22.48 -2.53
C ASP A 347 37.82 -23.92 -2.18
N TRP A 348 38.89 -24.76 -2.34
CA TRP A 348 38.84 -26.14 -1.95
C TRP A 348 39.00 -26.31 -0.44
N PHE A 349 38.14 -27.14 0.15
CA PHE A 349 38.18 -27.50 1.56
C PHE A 349 38.47 -28.99 1.71
N LEU A 350 39.29 -29.35 2.70
CA LEU A 350 39.49 -30.71 3.08
C LEU A 350 38.44 -31.10 4.13
N LEU A 351 37.46 -31.87 3.75
CA LEU A 351 36.52 -32.47 4.70
C LEU A 351 37.14 -33.78 5.25
N ASN A 352 37.21 -33.84 6.55
CA ASN A 352 37.69 -35.01 7.28
C ASN A 352 36.63 -35.37 8.33
N ASN A 353 35.62 -36.09 7.90
CA ASN A 353 34.59 -36.60 8.81
C ASN A 353 34.89 -38.04 9.10
N ASP A 354 35.89 -38.31 9.90
CA ASP A 354 35.96 -39.58 10.64
C ASP A 354 34.84 -39.51 11.70
N ILE A 355 33.60 -39.78 11.27
CA ILE A 355 32.50 -40.01 12.20
C ILE A 355 32.86 -41.31 12.92
N ASN A 356 33.31 -41.19 14.16
CA ASN A 356 33.44 -42.32 15.04
C ASN A 356 32.01 -42.80 15.35
N ILE A 357 31.58 -43.93 14.78
CA ILE A 357 30.24 -44.50 14.96
C ILE A 357 29.91 -44.72 16.44
N ASP A 358 30.91 -44.75 17.29
CA ASP A 358 30.79 -44.91 18.75
C ASP A 358 30.18 -43.66 19.45
N ASP A 359 30.15 -42.48 18.78
CA ASP A 359 29.55 -41.25 19.34
C ASP A 359 28.01 -41.25 19.28
N PHE A 360 27.37 -42.13 18.56
CA PHE A 360 25.91 -42.24 18.47
C PHE A 360 25.30 -43.28 19.44
N SER A 361 26.10 -43.96 20.28
CA SER A 361 25.59 -44.91 21.27
C SER A 361 25.03 -44.31 22.55
N ASN A 362 24.99 -42.97 22.69
CA ASN A 362 24.55 -42.24 23.88
C ASN A 362 23.39 -41.26 23.65
N TYR A 363 22.58 -41.47 22.62
CA TYR A 363 21.31 -40.72 22.46
C TYR A 363 20.14 -41.65 22.24
#